data_8a0ddec88e0c7e6d765e380fc064767f
#
_entry.id   8a0ddec88e0c7e6d765e380fc064767f
#
_cell.length_a   1.000
_cell.length_b   1.000
_cell.length_c   1.000
_cell.angle_alpha   90.00
_cell.angle_beta   90.00
_cell.angle_gamma   90.00
#
_symmetry.space_group_name_H-M   'P 1'
#
loop_
_entity.id
_entity.type
_entity.pdbx_description
1 polymer ?
#
loop_
_entity_poly.entity_id
_entity_poly.type
_entity_poly.pdbx_seq_one_letter_code
_entity_poly.pdbx_strand_id
1 'polypeptide(L)'
;AKNLYAEAFVELAGVQPGETIFDMGCGTGTLAAEMATRGHKVIVGDFSSGMLAKLRENMALRDIKVAESLDALTPGSVFPLRMSWEDDWNQFGLRENMADVAFASRSIAVADLRSALRKLSSIARRRCCITMTTGTSPRVDARVLAELGVGAELNRDYIYAFGMLAQAGFEPEVRYIHSSRKDSFESKDDAFGDFSQMIDIGAPTLSEVERLQAQANLRKWLAEHLVNNPEAGMPDKKGYPQGPLTLDYQRIVPWAFISWNAKDGQL
;
A
#
# COMPACT_ATOMS: atom_id res chain seq x y z
N ALA A 1 2.28 -16.17 9.37
CA ALA A 1 2.45 -15.00 10.27
C ALA A 1 1.30 -14.03 10.04
N LYS A 2 0.77 -13.44 11.11
CA LYS A 2 -0.29 -12.41 11.04
C LYS A 2 0.22 -11.17 10.30
N ASN A 3 -0.60 -10.63 9.39
CA ASN A 3 -0.29 -9.37 8.72
C ASN A 3 -0.92 -8.20 9.51
N LEU A 4 -0.16 -7.66 10.46
CA LEU A 4 -0.62 -6.58 11.35
C LEU A 4 -1.16 -5.35 10.61
N TYR A 5 -0.61 -5.05 9.42
CA TYR A 5 -1.12 -3.97 8.59
C TYR A 5 -2.52 -4.28 8.06
N ALA A 6 -2.74 -5.49 7.53
CA ALA A 6 -4.04 -5.89 6.99
C ALA A 6 -5.11 -5.94 8.10
N GLU A 7 -4.75 -6.48 9.28
CA GLU A 7 -5.65 -6.51 10.44
C GLU A 7 -6.06 -5.08 10.85
N ALA A 8 -5.10 -4.18 11.01
CA ALA A 8 -5.37 -2.78 11.36
C ALA A 8 -6.21 -2.05 10.29
N PHE A 9 -5.90 -2.29 9.00
CA PHE A 9 -6.68 -1.71 7.90
C PHE A 9 -8.14 -2.16 7.95
N VAL A 10 -8.37 -3.44 8.10
CA VAL A 10 -9.71 -4.05 8.14
C VAL A 10 -10.52 -3.56 9.34
N GLU A 11 -9.88 -3.46 10.50
CA GLU A 11 -10.52 -2.91 11.71
C GLU A 11 -10.96 -1.46 11.49
N LEU A 12 -10.06 -0.62 10.97
CA LEU A 12 -10.36 0.80 10.68
C LEU A 12 -11.38 0.98 9.56
N ALA A 13 -11.41 0.08 8.58
CA ALA A 13 -12.38 0.11 7.48
C ALA A 13 -13.82 -0.11 7.97
N GLY A 14 -14.02 -0.80 9.08
CA GLY A 14 -15.33 -0.99 9.71
C GLY A 14 -16.33 -1.68 8.78
N VAL A 15 -15.87 -2.71 8.06
CA VAL A 15 -16.70 -3.49 7.15
C VAL A 15 -17.74 -4.29 7.93
N GLN A 16 -19.00 -4.23 7.50
CA GLN A 16 -20.12 -4.91 8.14
C GLN A 16 -20.35 -6.31 7.54
N PRO A 17 -20.85 -7.28 8.30
CA PRO A 17 -21.15 -8.61 7.79
C PRO A 17 -21.99 -8.59 6.51
N GLY A 18 -21.61 -9.34 5.50
CA GLY A 18 -22.33 -9.46 4.23
C GLY A 18 -22.08 -8.35 3.21
N GLU A 19 -21.32 -7.30 3.57
CA GLU A 19 -20.98 -6.23 2.64
C GLU A 19 -20.11 -6.73 1.47
N THR A 20 -20.34 -6.13 0.30
CA THR A 20 -19.51 -6.31 -0.90
C THR A 20 -18.38 -5.29 -0.90
N ILE A 21 -17.17 -5.74 -1.16
CA ILE A 21 -15.94 -4.93 -1.16
C ILE A 21 -15.44 -4.73 -2.58
N PHE A 22 -14.97 -3.53 -2.89
CA PHE A 22 -14.16 -3.24 -4.07
C PHE A 22 -12.77 -2.79 -3.64
N ASP A 23 -11.71 -3.45 -4.11
CA ASP A 23 -10.30 -3.14 -3.77
C ASP A 23 -9.52 -2.79 -5.04
N MET A 24 -9.20 -1.50 -5.23
CA MET A 24 -8.48 -1.00 -6.40
C MET A 24 -6.98 -0.90 -6.15
N GLY A 25 -6.19 -1.55 -7.01
CA GLY A 25 -4.75 -1.76 -6.83
C GLY A 25 -4.49 -2.84 -5.78
N CYS A 26 -5.20 -3.95 -5.90
CA CYS A 26 -5.22 -5.03 -4.91
C CYS A 26 -3.87 -5.79 -4.79
N GLY A 27 -2.96 -5.62 -5.75
CA GLY A 27 -1.69 -6.32 -5.79
C GLY A 27 -1.85 -7.83 -5.72
N THR A 28 -1.17 -8.48 -4.78
CA THR A 28 -1.23 -9.93 -4.58
C THR A 28 -2.42 -10.39 -3.74
N GLY A 29 -3.39 -9.52 -3.46
CA GLY A 29 -4.66 -9.85 -2.82
C GLY A 29 -4.63 -10.02 -1.31
N THR A 30 -3.73 -9.35 -0.60
CA THR A 30 -3.62 -9.49 0.87
C THR A 30 -4.91 -9.09 1.60
N LEU A 31 -5.49 -7.92 1.27
CA LEU A 31 -6.76 -7.47 1.87
C LEU A 31 -7.94 -8.29 1.32
N ALA A 32 -7.92 -8.58 0.01
CA ALA A 32 -8.96 -9.38 -0.62
C ALA A 32 -9.11 -10.76 0.04
N ALA A 33 -7.99 -11.43 0.33
CA ALA A 33 -8.00 -12.72 1.02
C ALA A 33 -8.60 -12.60 2.44
N GLU A 34 -8.22 -11.55 3.18
CA GLU A 34 -8.73 -11.31 4.52
C GLU A 34 -10.26 -11.08 4.50
N MET A 35 -10.75 -10.29 3.53
CA MET A 35 -12.18 -10.03 3.37
C MET A 35 -12.96 -11.28 2.94
N ALA A 36 -12.44 -12.03 1.96
CA ALA A 36 -13.07 -13.27 1.50
C ALA A 36 -13.14 -14.32 2.62
N THR A 37 -12.08 -14.47 3.42
CA THR A 37 -12.08 -15.37 4.58
C THR A 37 -13.15 -15.00 5.61
N ARG A 38 -13.52 -13.72 5.72
CA ARG A 38 -14.61 -13.22 6.56
C ARG A 38 -15.99 -13.36 5.93
N GLY A 39 -16.08 -13.97 4.74
CA GLY A 39 -17.34 -14.22 4.04
C GLY A 39 -17.86 -13.08 3.18
N HIS A 40 -17.04 -12.07 2.90
CA HIS A 40 -17.43 -10.97 2.00
C HIS A 40 -17.34 -11.38 0.51
N LYS A 41 -18.14 -10.73 -0.32
CA LYS A 41 -17.94 -10.71 -1.77
C LYS A 41 -16.86 -9.66 -2.09
N VAL A 42 -15.81 -10.04 -2.82
CA VAL A 42 -14.69 -9.13 -3.07
C VAL A 42 -14.44 -8.97 -4.56
N ILE A 43 -14.61 -7.76 -5.08
CA ILE A 43 -14.23 -7.38 -6.44
C ILE A 43 -12.88 -6.69 -6.34
N VAL A 44 -11.91 -7.07 -7.16
CA VAL A 44 -10.57 -6.48 -7.10
C VAL A 44 -10.08 -6.05 -8.48
N GLY A 45 -9.38 -4.91 -8.52
CA GLY A 45 -8.74 -4.39 -9.73
C GLY A 45 -7.24 -4.22 -9.54
N ASP A 46 -6.45 -4.59 -10.56
CA ASP A 46 -5.04 -4.25 -10.65
C ASP A 46 -4.60 -4.22 -12.12
N PHE A 47 -3.71 -3.30 -12.49
CA PHE A 47 -3.21 -3.18 -13.86
C PHE A 47 -2.19 -4.28 -14.22
N SER A 48 -1.51 -4.83 -13.22
CA SER A 48 -0.44 -5.80 -13.36
C SER A 48 -0.98 -7.22 -13.49
N SER A 49 -0.84 -7.82 -14.66
CA SER A 49 -1.19 -9.23 -14.87
C SER A 49 -0.40 -10.17 -13.96
N GLY A 50 0.87 -9.85 -13.66
CA GLY A 50 1.70 -10.61 -12.74
C GLY A 50 1.21 -10.57 -11.30
N MET A 51 0.70 -9.41 -10.84
CA MET A 51 0.08 -9.30 -9.50
C MET A 51 -1.21 -10.11 -9.43
N LEU A 52 -2.06 -10.06 -10.46
CA LEU A 52 -3.29 -10.85 -10.52
C LEU A 52 -3.03 -12.36 -10.62
N ALA A 53 -1.98 -12.78 -11.33
CA ALA A 53 -1.56 -14.17 -11.34
C ALA A 53 -1.16 -14.63 -9.92
N LYS A 54 -0.35 -13.83 -9.22
CA LYS A 54 0.06 -14.12 -7.84
C LYS A 54 -1.12 -14.08 -6.85
N LEU A 55 -2.09 -13.19 -7.08
CA LEU A 55 -3.34 -13.17 -6.33
C LEU A 55 -4.08 -14.51 -6.46
N ARG A 56 -4.25 -15.05 -7.68
CA ARG A 56 -4.92 -16.34 -7.90
C ARG A 56 -4.21 -17.48 -7.18
N GLU A 57 -2.87 -17.53 -7.22
CA GLU A 57 -2.08 -18.49 -6.45
C GLU A 57 -2.33 -18.35 -4.94
N ASN A 58 -2.31 -17.11 -4.42
CA ASN A 58 -2.54 -16.84 -3.00
C ASN A 58 -3.97 -17.20 -2.55
N MET A 59 -4.98 -17.04 -3.42
CA MET A 59 -6.36 -17.46 -3.15
C MET A 59 -6.44 -18.99 -3.10
N ALA A 60 -5.81 -19.69 -4.06
CA ALA A 60 -5.78 -21.15 -4.10
C ALA A 60 -5.11 -21.75 -2.84
N LEU A 61 -4.00 -21.14 -2.37
CA LEU A 61 -3.32 -21.56 -1.13
C LEU A 61 -4.16 -21.41 0.14
N ARG A 62 -5.25 -20.64 0.08
CA ARG A 62 -6.16 -20.37 1.21
C ARG A 62 -7.55 -20.96 1.01
N ASP A 63 -7.75 -21.79 0.00
CA ASP A 63 -9.05 -22.34 -0.36
C ASP A 63 -10.13 -21.27 -0.67
N ILE A 64 -9.72 -20.09 -1.13
CA ILE A 64 -10.61 -19.01 -1.52
C ILE A 64 -10.98 -19.15 -2.99
N LYS A 65 -12.27 -19.21 -3.28
CA LYS A 65 -12.78 -19.30 -4.64
C LYS A 65 -12.50 -18.00 -5.42
N VAL A 66 -11.97 -18.13 -6.63
CA VAL A 66 -11.87 -17.04 -7.60
C VAL A 66 -13.03 -17.17 -8.58
N ALA A 67 -13.89 -16.15 -8.64
CA ALA A 67 -15.03 -16.11 -9.55
C ALA A 67 -14.57 -15.74 -10.96
N GLU A 68 -15.22 -16.31 -11.98
CA GLU A 68 -14.91 -16.07 -13.39
C GLU A 68 -15.76 -14.93 -13.99
N SER A 69 -16.80 -14.48 -13.28
CA SER A 69 -17.64 -13.34 -13.65
C SER A 69 -18.23 -12.68 -12.42
N LEU A 70 -18.74 -11.46 -12.55
CA LEU A 70 -19.47 -10.76 -11.50
C LEU A 70 -20.70 -11.54 -11.03
N ASP A 71 -21.42 -12.18 -11.94
CA ASP A 71 -22.61 -12.98 -11.63
C ASP A 71 -22.27 -14.26 -10.85
N ALA A 72 -21.05 -14.77 -11.00
CA ALA A 72 -20.56 -15.93 -10.26
C ALA A 72 -19.97 -15.57 -8.89
N LEU A 73 -19.92 -14.27 -8.52
CA LEU A 73 -19.37 -13.81 -7.27
C LEU A 73 -20.29 -14.14 -6.09
N THR A 74 -19.77 -14.94 -5.15
CA THR A 74 -20.51 -15.42 -3.97
C THR A 74 -19.80 -14.96 -2.68
N PRO A 75 -20.48 -14.96 -1.53
CA PRO A 75 -19.81 -14.73 -0.24
C PRO A 75 -18.58 -15.63 -0.08
N GLY A 76 -17.47 -15.06 0.39
CA GLY A 76 -16.20 -15.78 0.55
C GLY A 76 -15.41 -15.97 -0.76
N SER A 77 -15.77 -15.28 -1.85
CA SER A 77 -15.04 -15.38 -3.11
C SER A 77 -14.50 -14.03 -3.60
N VAL A 78 -13.55 -14.08 -4.53
CA VAL A 78 -12.86 -12.92 -5.11
C VAL A 78 -13.04 -12.91 -6.63
N PHE A 79 -13.40 -11.77 -7.21
CA PHE A 79 -13.46 -11.57 -8.65
C PHE A 79 -12.40 -10.57 -9.11
N PRO A 80 -11.31 -11.01 -9.78
CA PRO A 80 -10.25 -10.15 -10.24
C PRO A 80 -10.49 -9.56 -11.62
N LEU A 81 -10.22 -8.27 -11.77
CA LEU A 81 -10.27 -7.49 -13.00
C LEU A 81 -8.88 -6.93 -13.32
N ARG A 82 -8.43 -7.09 -14.55
CA ARG A 82 -7.23 -6.38 -15.03
C ARG A 82 -7.62 -5.01 -15.51
N MET A 83 -7.37 -4.00 -14.67
CA MET A 83 -7.77 -2.62 -14.91
C MET A 83 -6.87 -1.63 -14.20
N SER A 84 -6.85 -0.38 -14.68
CA SER A 84 -6.10 0.73 -14.10
C SER A 84 -7.02 1.85 -13.58
N TRP A 85 -6.43 2.83 -12.90
CA TRP A 85 -7.13 4.05 -12.46
C TRP A 85 -7.58 4.91 -13.64
N GLU A 86 -6.87 4.87 -14.76
CA GLU A 86 -7.10 5.66 -15.97
C GLU A 86 -8.24 5.10 -16.84
N ASP A 87 -8.54 3.80 -16.70
CA ASP A 87 -9.57 3.13 -17.51
C ASP A 87 -10.98 3.67 -17.23
N ASP A 88 -11.88 3.53 -18.20
CA ASP A 88 -13.31 3.64 -17.96
C ASP A 88 -13.82 2.37 -17.28
N TRP A 89 -14.14 2.45 -16.01
CA TRP A 89 -14.54 1.33 -15.19
C TRP A 89 -15.85 0.68 -15.61
N ASN A 90 -16.72 1.41 -16.36
CA ASN A 90 -17.96 0.87 -16.90
C ASN A 90 -17.72 -0.27 -17.92
N GLN A 91 -16.58 -0.21 -18.65
CA GLN A 91 -16.20 -1.25 -19.61
C GLN A 91 -15.93 -2.62 -18.95
N PHE A 92 -15.62 -2.63 -17.66
CA PHE A 92 -15.43 -3.83 -16.85
C PHE A 92 -16.71 -4.28 -16.13
N GLY A 93 -17.86 -3.67 -16.44
CA GLY A 93 -19.13 -3.95 -15.78
C GLY A 93 -19.28 -3.32 -14.40
N LEU A 94 -18.34 -2.48 -13.99
CA LEU A 94 -18.43 -1.73 -12.73
C LEU A 94 -19.42 -0.57 -12.90
N ARG A 95 -20.23 -0.33 -11.88
CA ARG A 95 -21.27 0.69 -11.89
C ARG A 95 -21.27 1.45 -10.56
N GLU A 96 -21.92 2.58 -10.53
CA GLU A 96 -22.17 3.33 -9.30
C GLU A 96 -22.88 2.47 -8.27
N ASN A 97 -22.48 2.65 -7.01
CA ASN A 97 -23.07 1.95 -5.86
C ASN A 97 -23.00 0.41 -5.95
N MET A 98 -21.98 -0.14 -6.61
CA MET A 98 -21.86 -1.58 -6.80
C MET A 98 -21.28 -2.30 -5.59
N ALA A 99 -20.39 -1.66 -4.85
CA ALA A 99 -19.82 -2.17 -3.61
C ALA A 99 -20.35 -1.40 -2.41
N ASP A 100 -20.40 -2.01 -1.23
CA ASP A 100 -20.76 -1.31 0.00
C ASP A 100 -19.59 -0.49 0.51
N VAL A 101 -18.38 -1.06 0.42
CA VAL A 101 -17.12 -0.40 0.81
C VAL A 101 -16.11 -0.49 -0.31
N ALA A 102 -15.43 0.61 -0.61
CA ALA A 102 -14.36 0.66 -1.60
C ALA A 102 -13.00 0.97 -0.96
N PHE A 103 -11.98 0.22 -1.36
CA PHE A 103 -10.61 0.33 -0.87
C PHE A 103 -9.63 0.80 -1.94
N ALA A 104 -8.60 1.50 -1.51
CA ALA A 104 -7.37 1.69 -2.28
C ALA A 104 -6.18 1.73 -1.29
N SER A 105 -5.64 0.56 -1.00
CA SER A 105 -4.59 0.41 -0.01
C SER A 105 -3.22 0.49 -0.65
N ARG A 106 -2.49 1.59 -0.43
CA ARG A 106 -1.14 1.85 -0.96
C ARG A 106 -1.06 1.85 -2.49
N SER A 107 -2.15 2.23 -3.15
CA SER A 107 -2.33 2.11 -4.61
C SER A 107 -2.89 3.38 -5.27
N ILE A 108 -3.17 4.44 -4.50
CA ILE A 108 -3.80 5.67 -5.01
C ILE A 108 -2.80 6.84 -5.24
N ALA A 109 -1.51 6.55 -5.35
CA ALA A 109 -0.52 7.53 -5.76
C ALA A 109 -0.52 7.68 -7.29
N VAL A 110 -1.50 8.42 -7.81
CA VAL A 110 -1.79 8.61 -9.24
C VAL A 110 -1.73 10.08 -9.63
N ALA A 111 -1.55 10.37 -10.92
CA ALA A 111 -1.44 11.74 -11.41
C ALA A 111 -2.73 12.55 -11.21
N ASP A 112 -3.90 11.96 -11.48
CA ASP A 112 -5.21 12.58 -11.24
C ASP A 112 -5.87 11.98 -10.00
N LEU A 113 -5.42 12.45 -8.83
CA LEU A 113 -5.95 12.02 -7.54
C LEU A 113 -7.45 12.35 -7.38
N ARG A 114 -7.90 13.51 -7.88
CA ARG A 114 -9.31 13.90 -7.81
C ARG A 114 -10.22 12.92 -8.56
N SER A 115 -9.85 12.54 -9.77
CA SER A 115 -10.58 11.56 -10.56
C SER A 115 -10.60 10.18 -9.87
N ALA A 116 -9.48 9.76 -9.27
CA ALA A 116 -9.39 8.51 -8.53
C ALA A 116 -10.32 8.49 -7.31
N LEU A 117 -10.32 9.55 -6.50
CA LEU A 117 -11.21 9.69 -5.33
C LEU A 117 -12.69 9.70 -5.77
N ARG A 118 -13.03 10.40 -6.87
CA ARG A 118 -14.38 10.42 -7.43
C ARG A 118 -14.83 9.02 -7.86
N LYS A 119 -14.00 8.28 -8.61
CA LYS A 119 -14.31 6.92 -9.04
C LYS A 119 -14.55 5.99 -7.84
N LEU A 120 -13.70 6.10 -6.82
CA LEU A 120 -13.84 5.30 -5.60
C LEU A 120 -15.13 5.64 -4.85
N SER A 121 -15.46 6.94 -4.72
CA SER A 121 -16.73 7.38 -4.09
C SER A 121 -17.96 6.94 -4.89
N SER A 122 -17.89 6.97 -6.23
CA SER A 122 -19.00 6.57 -7.09
C SER A 122 -19.35 5.08 -6.96
N ILE A 123 -18.34 4.20 -6.90
CA ILE A 123 -18.57 2.76 -6.80
C ILE A 123 -19.06 2.32 -5.41
N ALA A 124 -18.76 3.08 -4.36
CA ALA A 124 -19.14 2.77 -2.98
C ALA A 124 -20.55 3.24 -2.65
N ARG A 125 -21.32 2.38 -1.96
CA ARG A 125 -22.62 2.75 -1.37
C ARG A 125 -22.49 3.46 -0.04
N ARG A 126 -21.53 3.06 0.78
CA ARG A 126 -21.42 3.52 2.16
C ARG A 126 -20.07 4.18 2.45
N ARG A 127 -18.96 3.49 2.30
CA ARG A 127 -17.67 3.94 2.82
C ARG A 127 -16.54 3.73 1.84
N CYS A 128 -15.63 4.68 1.80
CA CYS A 128 -14.36 4.57 1.09
C CYS A 128 -13.21 4.61 2.09
N CYS A 129 -12.14 3.85 1.83
CA CYS A 129 -10.94 3.79 2.65
C CYS A 129 -9.70 3.76 1.77
N ILE A 130 -8.78 4.66 2.01
CA ILE A 130 -7.49 4.67 1.31
C ILE A 130 -6.33 4.70 2.29
N THR A 131 -5.13 4.26 1.86
CA THR A 131 -3.91 4.55 2.60
C THR A 131 -2.86 5.17 1.71
N MET A 132 -2.22 6.20 2.24
CA MET A 132 -1.13 6.94 1.60
C MET A 132 0.04 7.10 2.57
N THR A 133 1.23 7.37 2.03
CA THR A 133 2.41 7.62 2.86
C THR A 133 2.30 8.96 3.58
N THR A 134 2.92 9.06 4.75
CA THR A 134 2.96 10.30 5.55
C THR A 134 4.22 11.13 5.32
N GLY A 135 4.93 10.82 4.22
CA GLY A 135 6.25 11.35 3.90
C GLY A 135 7.31 10.25 4.08
N THR A 136 7.41 9.61 5.25
CA THR A 136 8.15 8.36 5.39
C THR A 136 7.42 7.24 4.64
N SER A 137 8.16 6.48 3.86
CA SER A 137 7.66 5.41 3.00
C SER A 137 8.64 4.22 3.03
N PRO A 138 8.32 3.09 2.40
CA PRO A 138 9.29 2.02 2.24
C PRO A 138 10.60 2.45 1.54
N ARG A 139 10.56 3.50 0.71
CA ARG A 139 11.70 4.01 -0.05
C ARG A 139 12.38 5.23 0.58
N VAL A 140 11.72 5.93 1.50
CA VAL A 140 12.25 7.15 2.13
C VAL A 140 11.97 7.09 3.63
N ASP A 141 13.01 7.04 4.44
CA ASP A 141 12.90 7.13 5.90
C ASP A 141 13.61 8.40 6.40
N ALA A 142 12.81 9.37 6.87
CA ALA A 142 13.31 10.66 7.31
C ALA A 142 14.28 10.56 8.50
N ARG A 143 14.16 9.53 9.36
CA ARG A 143 15.06 9.32 10.51
C ARG A 143 16.42 8.87 10.02
N VAL A 144 16.46 7.91 9.11
CA VAL A 144 17.72 7.47 8.48
C VAL A 144 18.39 8.64 7.77
N LEU A 145 17.65 9.41 6.96
CA LEU A 145 18.20 10.58 6.28
C LEU A 145 18.76 11.61 7.25
N ALA A 146 18.07 11.88 8.38
CA ALA A 146 18.56 12.78 9.40
C ALA A 146 19.86 12.30 10.05
N GLU A 147 20.00 10.99 10.32
CA GLU A 147 21.25 10.39 10.83
C GLU A 147 22.41 10.50 9.82
N LEU A 148 22.09 10.51 8.52
CA LEU A 148 23.06 10.76 7.46
C LEU A 148 23.40 12.25 7.27
N GLY A 149 22.78 13.15 8.04
CA GLY A 149 22.95 14.59 7.91
C GLY A 149 22.19 15.21 6.74
N VAL A 150 21.15 14.54 6.25
CA VAL A 150 20.36 14.94 5.09
C VAL A 150 18.98 15.40 5.52
N GLY A 151 18.57 16.60 5.08
CA GLY A 151 17.20 17.09 5.22
C GLY A 151 16.28 16.36 4.22
N ALA A 152 15.28 15.64 4.73
CA ALA A 152 14.35 14.94 3.88
C ALA A 152 13.26 15.86 3.30
N GLU A 153 13.06 15.83 1.99
CA GLU A 153 11.89 16.41 1.33
C GLU A 153 10.75 15.40 1.37
N LEU A 154 9.86 15.56 2.35
CA LEU A 154 8.77 14.60 2.57
C LEU A 154 7.52 15.01 1.80
N ASN A 155 7.12 14.19 0.85
CA ASN A 155 5.85 14.34 0.18
C ASN A 155 4.71 13.79 1.07
N ARG A 156 3.78 14.68 1.45
CA ARG A 156 2.63 14.35 2.32
C ARG A 156 1.33 14.41 1.55
N ASP A 157 1.27 13.69 0.43
CA ASP A 157 0.12 13.69 -0.49
C ASP A 157 -1.21 13.35 0.19
N TYR A 158 -1.19 12.64 1.31
CA TYR A 158 -2.39 12.36 2.09
C TYR A 158 -3.12 13.61 2.57
N ILE A 159 -2.40 14.73 2.79
CA ILE A 159 -2.99 16.02 3.18
C ILE A 159 -3.79 16.59 2.02
N TYR A 160 -3.31 16.44 0.79
CA TYR A 160 -4.04 16.87 -0.41
C TYR A 160 -5.30 16.03 -0.62
N ALA A 161 -5.21 14.70 -0.45
CA ALA A 161 -6.38 13.82 -0.53
C ALA A 161 -7.44 14.23 0.50
N PHE A 162 -7.03 14.45 1.75
CA PHE A 162 -7.93 14.94 2.81
C PHE A 162 -8.56 16.28 2.44
N GLY A 163 -7.74 17.26 2.00
CA GLY A 163 -8.22 18.60 1.62
C GLY A 163 -9.21 18.57 0.45
N MET A 164 -8.95 17.74 -0.57
CA MET A 164 -9.86 17.57 -1.72
C MET A 164 -11.21 17.00 -1.29
N LEU A 165 -11.22 15.99 -0.40
CA LEU A 165 -12.43 15.41 0.14
C LEU A 165 -13.21 16.42 0.98
N ALA A 166 -12.54 17.14 1.89
CA ALA A 166 -13.19 18.15 2.74
C ALA A 166 -13.78 19.31 1.92
N GLN A 167 -13.06 19.79 0.90
CA GLN A 167 -13.55 20.84 -0.01
C GLN A 167 -14.75 20.38 -0.86
N ALA A 168 -14.85 19.07 -1.12
CA ALA A 168 -15.95 18.45 -1.85
C ALA A 168 -17.18 18.13 -0.96
N GLY A 169 -17.14 18.54 0.32
CA GLY A 169 -18.25 18.38 1.27
C GLY A 169 -18.28 17.04 2.01
N PHE A 170 -17.26 16.18 1.83
CA PHE A 170 -17.13 14.99 2.66
C PHE A 170 -16.59 15.34 4.05
N GLU A 171 -16.83 14.45 5.00
CA GLU A 171 -16.24 14.50 6.36
C GLU A 171 -15.19 13.39 6.51
N PRO A 172 -13.96 13.57 5.94
CA PRO A 172 -12.94 12.53 6.00
C PRO A 172 -12.34 12.42 7.40
N GLU A 173 -12.13 11.19 7.84
CA GLU A 173 -11.37 10.85 9.05
C GLU A 173 -9.96 10.40 8.68
N VAL A 174 -8.97 10.78 9.48
CA VAL A 174 -7.58 10.29 9.35
C VAL A 174 -7.19 9.50 10.60
N ARG A 175 -6.63 8.32 10.37
CA ARG A 175 -5.98 7.46 11.37
C ARG A 175 -4.61 7.05 10.83
N TYR A 176 -3.75 6.50 11.67
CA TYR A 176 -2.43 6.07 11.24
C TYR A 176 -2.22 4.58 11.52
N ILE A 177 -1.76 3.86 10.49
CA ILE A 177 -1.32 2.47 10.60
C ILE A 177 0.20 2.45 10.55
N HIS A 178 0.83 1.92 11.59
CA HIS A 178 2.27 1.76 11.65
C HIS A 178 2.63 0.33 11.24
N SER A 179 3.36 0.18 10.13
CA SER A 179 3.85 -1.11 9.69
C SER A 179 5.36 -1.20 9.90
N SER A 180 5.81 -2.28 10.52
CA SER A 180 7.23 -2.57 10.58
C SER A 180 7.75 -3.11 9.26
N ARG A 181 8.90 -2.62 8.82
CA ARG A 181 9.65 -3.11 7.69
C ARG A 181 10.94 -3.73 8.18
N LYS A 182 11.12 -5.00 7.87
CA LYS A 182 12.40 -5.69 8.01
C LYS A 182 13.10 -5.60 6.66
N ASP A 183 14.27 -5.00 6.65
CA ASP A 183 15.11 -4.93 5.46
C ASP A 183 15.99 -6.19 5.37
N SER A 184 16.33 -6.61 4.19
CA SER A 184 17.16 -7.78 3.93
C SER A 184 18.01 -7.51 2.71
N PHE A 185 19.32 -7.79 2.79
CA PHE A 185 20.31 -7.44 1.79
C PHE A 185 21.22 -8.63 1.49
N GLU A 186 21.57 -8.79 0.22
CA GLU A 186 22.50 -9.84 -0.24
C GLU A 186 23.96 -9.52 0.12
N SER A 187 24.30 -8.25 0.18
CA SER A 187 25.65 -7.77 0.49
C SER A 187 25.64 -6.37 1.10
N LYS A 188 26.81 -5.91 1.57
CA LYS A 188 27.02 -4.53 2.00
C LYS A 188 26.82 -3.54 0.85
N ASP A 189 27.22 -3.91 -0.37
CA ASP A 189 27.05 -3.06 -1.54
C ASP A 189 25.59 -2.96 -1.96
N ASP A 190 24.82 -4.05 -1.82
CA ASP A 190 23.37 -4.06 -2.04
C ASP A 190 22.68 -3.11 -1.05
N ALA A 191 22.99 -3.21 0.24
CA ALA A 191 22.47 -2.29 1.27
C ALA A 191 22.86 -0.83 0.96
N PHE A 192 24.10 -0.60 0.56
CA PHE A 192 24.58 0.74 0.19
C PHE A 192 23.84 1.28 -1.03
N GLY A 193 23.54 0.45 -2.02
CA GLY A 193 22.76 0.81 -3.22
C GLY A 193 21.34 1.25 -2.85
N ASP A 194 20.63 0.44 -2.05
CA ASP A 194 19.27 0.74 -1.60
C ASP A 194 19.18 2.06 -0.83
N PHE A 195 20.09 2.28 0.11
CA PHE A 195 20.08 3.52 0.91
C PHE A 195 20.64 4.74 0.14
N SER A 196 21.52 4.55 -0.85
CA SER A 196 21.90 5.63 -1.78
C SER A 196 20.69 6.08 -2.60
N GLN A 197 19.91 5.13 -3.10
CA GLN A 197 18.65 5.46 -3.79
C GLN A 197 17.65 6.17 -2.85
N MET A 198 17.62 5.83 -1.55
CA MET A 198 16.81 6.54 -0.56
C MET A 198 17.24 8.00 -0.43
N ILE A 199 18.54 8.30 -0.43
CA ILE A 199 19.06 9.68 -0.41
C ILE A 199 18.58 10.42 -1.66
N ASP A 200 18.73 9.81 -2.85
CA ASP A 200 18.33 10.43 -4.12
C ASP A 200 16.84 10.75 -4.21
N ILE A 201 15.98 9.85 -3.68
CA ILE A 201 14.53 10.05 -3.67
C ILE A 201 14.12 11.05 -2.59
N GLY A 202 14.71 10.95 -1.39
CA GLY A 202 14.30 11.73 -0.23
C GLY A 202 14.88 13.14 -0.17
N ALA A 203 15.93 13.41 -0.95
CA ALA A 203 16.58 14.72 -1.03
C ALA A 203 17.10 14.99 -2.45
N PRO A 204 16.21 15.14 -3.43
CA PRO A 204 16.59 15.25 -4.85
C PRO A 204 17.35 16.55 -5.17
N THR A 205 17.30 17.56 -4.30
CA THR A 205 17.92 18.87 -4.49
C THR A 205 19.33 19.00 -3.95
N LEU A 206 19.91 17.92 -3.37
CA LEU A 206 21.30 17.92 -2.89
C LEU A 206 22.28 18.23 -4.02
N SER A 207 23.24 19.11 -3.73
CA SER A 207 24.41 19.31 -4.55
C SER A 207 25.29 18.05 -4.59
N GLU A 208 26.17 17.96 -5.59
CA GLU A 208 27.09 16.82 -5.71
C GLU A 208 27.96 16.65 -4.45
N VAL A 209 28.45 17.75 -3.87
CA VAL A 209 29.28 17.73 -2.65
C VAL A 209 28.48 17.19 -1.45
N GLU A 210 27.25 17.65 -1.25
CA GLU A 210 26.38 17.17 -0.17
C GLU A 210 26.02 15.70 -0.37
N ARG A 211 25.76 15.27 -1.59
CA ARG A 211 25.50 13.87 -1.93
C ARG A 211 26.69 12.97 -1.60
N LEU A 212 27.89 13.37 -1.98
CA LEU A 212 29.11 12.63 -1.64
C LEU A 212 29.33 12.54 -0.13
N GLN A 213 29.05 13.62 0.60
CA GLN A 213 29.12 13.62 2.07
C GLN A 213 28.08 12.68 2.68
N ALA A 214 26.84 12.71 2.20
CA ALA A 214 25.77 11.82 2.64
C ALA A 214 26.11 10.34 2.39
N GLN A 215 26.70 10.03 1.24
CA GLN A 215 27.17 8.68 0.93
C GLN A 215 28.36 8.24 1.83
N ALA A 216 29.25 9.15 2.18
CA ALA A 216 30.33 8.86 3.13
C ALA A 216 29.77 8.57 4.54
N ASN A 217 28.77 9.34 4.98
CA ASN A 217 28.04 9.11 6.24
C ASN A 217 27.27 7.78 6.20
N LEU A 218 26.65 7.45 5.07
CA LEU A 218 25.94 6.17 4.86
C LEU A 218 26.86 4.96 5.04
N ARG A 219 28.11 5.00 4.53
CA ARG A 219 29.07 3.91 4.76
C ARG A 219 29.37 3.68 6.23
N LYS A 220 29.48 4.74 7.03
CA LYS A 220 29.72 4.66 8.46
C LYS A 220 28.47 4.11 9.17
N TRP A 221 27.31 4.66 8.83
CA TRP A 221 26.03 4.25 9.38
C TRP A 221 25.74 2.75 9.12
N LEU A 222 25.99 2.28 7.89
CA LEU A 222 25.84 0.84 7.57
C LEU A 222 26.84 -0.04 8.32
N ALA A 223 28.06 0.45 8.60
CA ALA A 223 29.02 -0.31 9.39
C ALA A 223 28.57 -0.49 10.86
N GLU A 224 27.76 0.42 11.38
CA GLU A 224 27.21 0.39 12.75
C GLU A 224 25.91 -0.42 12.84
N HIS A 225 25.04 -0.33 11.82
CA HIS A 225 23.67 -0.87 11.89
C HIS A 225 23.45 -2.16 11.09
N LEU A 226 24.36 -2.55 10.21
CA LEU A 226 24.22 -3.74 9.38
C LEU A 226 24.72 -4.98 10.12
N VAL A 227 23.83 -5.91 10.38
CA VAL A 227 24.10 -7.14 11.13
C VAL A 227 23.74 -8.38 10.33
N ASN A 228 24.19 -9.55 10.80
CA ASN A 228 23.79 -10.82 10.23
C ASN A 228 22.27 -11.02 10.39
N ASN A 229 21.61 -11.45 9.31
CA ASN A 229 20.19 -11.74 9.33
C ASN A 229 19.93 -13.15 9.89
N PRO A 230 19.28 -13.30 11.05
CA PRO A 230 18.97 -14.62 11.61
C PRO A 230 17.93 -15.41 10.78
N GLU A 231 17.23 -14.75 9.84
CA GLU A 231 16.25 -15.37 8.94
C GLU A 231 16.81 -15.54 7.51
N ALA A 232 18.13 -15.44 7.33
CA ALA A 232 18.78 -15.63 6.04
C ALA A 232 18.34 -16.95 5.37
N GLY A 233 17.96 -16.89 4.09
CA GLY A 233 17.46 -18.05 3.34
C GLY A 233 16.01 -18.42 3.61
N MET A 234 15.37 -17.89 4.67
CA MET A 234 13.94 -18.08 4.90
C MET A 234 13.11 -17.23 3.93
N PRO A 235 11.93 -17.70 3.50
CA PRO A 235 11.11 -16.93 2.59
C PRO A 235 10.59 -15.64 3.26
N ASP A 236 10.65 -14.53 2.52
CA ASP A 236 10.00 -13.29 2.90
C ASP A 236 8.47 -13.38 2.69
N LYS A 237 7.74 -12.26 2.90
CA LYS A 237 6.28 -12.17 2.69
C LYS A 237 5.84 -12.43 1.23
N LYS A 238 6.77 -12.38 0.27
CA LYS A 238 6.53 -12.65 -1.15
C LYS A 238 6.99 -14.04 -1.57
N GLY A 239 7.64 -14.79 -0.66
CA GLY A 239 8.18 -16.13 -0.90
C GLY A 239 9.61 -16.13 -1.43
N TYR A 240 10.32 -15.01 -1.48
CA TYR A 240 11.73 -14.95 -1.86
C TYR A 240 12.64 -15.19 -0.67
N PRO A 241 13.79 -15.88 -0.84
CA PRO A 241 14.75 -16.07 0.22
C PRO A 241 15.29 -14.72 0.69
N GLN A 242 15.40 -14.55 2.01
CA GLN A 242 15.98 -13.35 2.61
C GLN A 242 17.50 -13.43 2.53
N GLY A 243 18.14 -12.29 2.24
CA GLY A 243 19.58 -12.16 2.20
C GLY A 243 20.25 -12.30 3.57
N PRO A 244 21.59 -12.48 3.58
CA PRO A 244 22.36 -12.75 4.80
C PRO A 244 22.51 -11.55 5.74
N LEU A 245 22.16 -10.33 5.32
CA LEU A 245 22.31 -9.11 6.10
C LEU A 245 20.97 -8.42 6.33
N THR A 246 20.84 -7.73 7.46
CA THR A 246 19.67 -6.93 7.85
C THR A 246 20.13 -5.75 8.71
N LEU A 247 19.23 -4.78 8.98
CA LEU A 247 19.49 -3.78 10.02
C LEU A 247 19.31 -4.39 11.41
N ASP A 248 19.97 -3.85 12.41
CA ASP A 248 19.83 -4.21 13.84
C ASP A 248 18.48 -3.78 14.44
N TYR A 249 17.65 -3.05 13.69
CA TYR A 249 16.29 -2.66 14.05
C TYR A 249 15.33 -2.74 12.85
N GLN A 250 14.03 -2.70 13.14
CA GLN A 250 12.99 -2.63 12.12
C GLN A 250 12.59 -1.18 11.85
N ARG A 251 12.58 -0.77 10.60
CA ARG A 251 12.05 0.55 10.22
C ARG A 251 10.53 0.56 10.33
N ILE A 252 9.98 1.65 10.84
CA ILE A 252 8.53 1.84 10.94
C ILE A 252 8.06 2.77 9.82
N VAL A 253 7.11 2.30 9.03
CA VAL A 253 6.46 3.07 7.97
C VAL A 253 5.04 3.43 8.43
N PRO A 254 4.79 4.71 8.73
CA PRO A 254 3.44 5.20 9.05
C PRO A 254 2.65 5.41 7.75
N TRP A 255 1.44 4.88 7.71
CA TRP A 255 0.47 5.06 6.64
C TRP A 255 -0.70 5.89 7.15
N ALA A 256 -1.03 6.99 6.48
CA ALA A 256 -2.27 7.70 6.73
C ALA A 256 -3.43 6.89 6.14
N PHE A 257 -4.26 6.35 7.00
CA PHE A 257 -5.55 5.75 6.65
C PHE A 257 -6.59 6.87 6.62
N ILE A 258 -7.18 7.11 5.46
CA ILE A 258 -8.23 8.10 5.27
C ILE A 258 -9.51 7.37 4.92
N SER A 259 -10.60 7.68 5.61
CA SER A 259 -11.90 7.14 5.30
C SER A 259 -12.98 8.21 5.28
N TRP A 260 -14.01 8.01 4.47
CA TRP A 260 -15.16 8.91 4.36
C TRP A 260 -16.42 8.12 3.98
N ASN A 261 -17.57 8.69 4.29
CA ASN A 261 -18.83 8.18 3.79
C ASN A 261 -19.00 8.62 2.32
N ALA A 262 -19.26 7.68 1.45
CA ALA A 262 -19.31 7.90 0.00
C ALA A 262 -20.44 8.84 -0.46
N LYS A 263 -21.40 9.17 0.42
CA LYS A 263 -22.61 9.96 0.10
C LYS A 263 -22.62 11.36 0.68
N ASP A 264 -21.63 11.73 1.52
CA ASP A 264 -21.65 13.02 2.21
C ASP A 264 -21.25 14.20 1.33
N GLY A 265 -20.58 13.97 0.20
CA GLY A 265 -20.07 15.02 -0.68
C GLY A 265 -20.07 14.62 -2.16
N GLN A 266 -19.53 15.52 -3.01
CA GLN A 266 -19.42 15.32 -4.45
C GLN A 266 -18.08 15.86 -5.00
N LEU A 267 -17.28 14.99 -5.59
CA LEU A 267 -15.98 15.30 -6.23
C LEU A 267 -16.11 15.68 -7.72
#